data_e4b75c481d40c9b065d5fa5024c72b98
#
_entry.id   e4b75c481d40c9b065d5fa5024c72b98
#
_cell.length_a   1.000
_cell.length_b   1.000
_cell.length_c   1.000
_cell.angle_alpha   90.00
_cell.angle_beta   90.00
_cell.angle_gamma   90.00
#
_symmetry.space_group_name_H-M   'P 1'
#
loop_
_entity.id
_entity.type
_entity.pdbx_description
1 polymer ?
#
loop_
_entity_poly.entity_id
_entity_poly.type
_entity_poly.pdbx_seq_one_letter_code
_entity_poly.pdbx_strand_id
1 'polypeptide(L)'
;VERLENLGCINFQMSLDGLRETHDYIRKPGSFDATLDALKYFEGSKIKTAIMTTVSKTNILEIPKLVDIVVEHKVSKFGFARYCPNPDDFDLMVSPEEYREFLDKMWEKYMQNEECDTRFALKDHLWKLYLYEKGLFNPEEIDNPNNLILDGCHCGITHITTLADGTVYACRRSETPVGKVPEQSFYDIFTGKEMEKYRQYDKFEHCSKCEIKNFCRGCPSVAKCLTGDFYSKDPQCWKKF
;
A
#
# COMPACT_ATOMS: atom_id res chain seq x y z
N VAL A 1 -8.01 4.94 -24.86
CA VAL A 1 -6.84 5.70 -24.36
C VAL A 1 -6.96 7.15 -24.75
N GLU A 2 -7.09 7.49 -26.06
CA GLU A 2 -7.19 8.86 -26.58
C GLU A 2 -8.19 9.76 -25.81
N ARG A 3 -9.39 9.25 -25.51
CA ARG A 3 -10.36 10.00 -24.69
C ARG A 3 -9.85 10.33 -23.29
N LEU A 4 -9.08 9.43 -22.67
CA LEU A 4 -8.46 9.67 -21.35
C LEU A 4 -7.35 10.72 -21.42
N GLU A 5 -6.54 10.69 -22.49
CA GLU A 5 -5.50 11.70 -22.72
C GLU A 5 -6.12 13.10 -22.93
N ASN A 6 -7.17 13.18 -23.73
CA ASN A 6 -7.90 14.43 -23.98
C ASN A 6 -8.56 15.01 -22.71
N LEU A 7 -8.88 14.15 -21.72
CA LEU A 7 -9.38 14.54 -20.40
C LEU A 7 -8.24 14.85 -19.41
N GLY A 8 -6.97 14.81 -19.82
CA GLY A 8 -5.82 15.10 -18.97
C GLY A 8 -5.42 13.96 -18.01
N CYS A 9 -5.83 12.72 -18.30
CA CYS A 9 -5.40 11.57 -17.51
C CYS A 9 -3.89 11.36 -17.69
N ILE A 10 -3.14 11.35 -16.59
CA ILE A 10 -1.68 11.19 -16.60
C ILE A 10 -1.23 9.83 -16.07
N ASN A 11 -2.07 9.14 -15.29
CA ASN A 11 -1.76 7.83 -14.73
C ASN A 11 -2.99 6.92 -14.77
N PHE A 12 -2.79 5.67 -15.13
CA PHE A 12 -3.83 4.65 -15.12
C PHE A 12 -3.37 3.42 -14.34
N GLN A 13 -4.08 3.07 -13.28
CA GLN A 13 -3.72 1.95 -12.42
C GLN A 13 -4.65 0.76 -12.64
N MET A 14 -4.06 -0.42 -12.79
CA MET A 14 -4.75 -1.71 -12.82
C MET A 14 -4.27 -2.61 -11.69
N SER A 15 -5.04 -3.63 -11.37
CA SER A 15 -4.67 -4.64 -10.38
C SER A 15 -4.19 -5.90 -11.07
N LEU A 16 -3.13 -6.52 -10.52
CA LEU A 16 -2.65 -7.84 -10.91
C LEU A 16 -2.20 -8.57 -9.64
N ASP A 17 -2.99 -9.53 -9.16
CA ASP A 17 -2.84 -10.11 -7.82
C ASP A 17 -2.25 -11.53 -7.83
N GLY A 18 -1.55 -11.93 -8.86
CA GLY A 18 -0.91 -13.24 -8.99
C GLY A 18 -0.71 -13.61 -10.45
N LEU A 19 -0.22 -14.82 -10.68
CA LEU A 19 -0.22 -15.43 -12.02
C LEU A 19 -1.65 -15.74 -12.43
N ARG A 20 -1.85 -16.18 -13.67
CA ARG A 20 -3.15 -16.37 -14.32
C ARG A 20 -4.20 -17.04 -13.42
N GLU A 21 -3.90 -18.22 -12.94
CA GLU A 21 -4.87 -18.99 -12.15
C GLU A 21 -5.23 -18.30 -10.84
N THR A 22 -4.23 -17.81 -10.11
CA THR A 22 -4.42 -17.13 -8.84
C THR A 22 -5.12 -15.78 -9.02
N HIS A 23 -4.72 -14.99 -10.02
CA HIS A 23 -5.38 -13.72 -10.30
C HIS A 23 -6.84 -13.89 -10.69
N ASP A 24 -7.12 -14.85 -11.58
CA ASP A 24 -8.49 -15.13 -12.04
C ASP A 24 -9.37 -15.68 -10.90
N TYR A 25 -8.79 -16.48 -9.99
CA TYR A 25 -9.47 -16.93 -8.78
C TYR A 25 -9.84 -15.76 -7.86
N ILE A 26 -8.90 -14.82 -7.62
CA ILE A 26 -9.11 -13.68 -6.73
C ILE A 26 -10.10 -12.67 -7.35
N ARG A 27 -10.05 -12.45 -8.66
CA ARG A 27 -10.82 -11.40 -9.35
C ARG A 27 -12.03 -11.97 -10.09
N LYS A 28 -11.78 -12.61 -11.21
CA LYS A 28 -12.75 -13.34 -12.03
C LYS A 28 -12.04 -14.05 -13.19
N PRO A 29 -12.58 -15.15 -13.72
CA PRO A 29 -12.02 -15.83 -14.88
C PRO A 29 -11.75 -14.89 -16.06
N GLY A 30 -10.55 -15.00 -16.66
CA GLY A 30 -10.10 -14.21 -17.80
C GLY A 30 -9.64 -12.78 -17.48
N SER A 31 -9.64 -12.39 -16.21
CA SER A 31 -9.22 -11.02 -15.82
C SER A 31 -7.71 -10.81 -15.93
N PHE A 32 -6.91 -11.87 -15.80
CA PHE A 32 -5.46 -11.80 -16.01
C PHE A 32 -5.13 -11.36 -17.44
N ASP A 33 -5.65 -12.07 -18.43
CA ASP A 33 -5.43 -11.73 -19.84
C ASP A 33 -6.00 -10.37 -20.19
N ALA A 34 -7.21 -10.07 -19.71
CA ALA A 34 -7.83 -8.75 -19.93
C ALA A 34 -6.96 -7.60 -19.37
N THR A 35 -6.27 -7.82 -18.25
CA THR A 35 -5.35 -6.81 -17.68
C THR A 35 -4.10 -6.64 -18.54
N LEU A 36 -3.49 -7.74 -19.00
CA LEU A 36 -2.31 -7.67 -19.88
C LEU A 36 -2.66 -7.09 -21.25
N ASP A 37 -3.80 -7.45 -21.82
CA ASP A 37 -4.28 -6.88 -23.08
C ASP A 37 -4.58 -5.38 -22.94
N ALA A 38 -5.14 -4.96 -21.80
CA ALA A 38 -5.38 -3.55 -21.54
C ALA A 38 -4.07 -2.72 -21.53
N LEU A 39 -2.95 -3.28 -21.04
CA LEU A 39 -1.65 -2.60 -21.07
C LEU A 39 -1.20 -2.24 -22.49
N LYS A 40 -1.47 -3.11 -23.47
CA LYS A 40 -1.12 -2.89 -24.88
C LYS A 40 -1.76 -1.62 -25.45
N TYR A 41 -2.96 -1.26 -25.01
CA TYR A 41 -3.63 -0.02 -25.47
C TYR A 41 -2.92 1.26 -25.00
N PHE A 42 -2.06 1.17 -23.99
CA PHE A 42 -1.28 2.31 -23.49
C PHE A 42 0.11 2.42 -24.12
N GLU A 43 0.52 1.48 -24.97
CA GLU A 43 1.78 1.57 -25.70
C GLU A 43 1.79 2.82 -26.57
N GLY A 44 2.82 3.63 -26.42
CA GLY A 44 2.94 4.93 -27.12
C GLY A 44 2.07 6.06 -26.57
N SER A 45 1.23 5.79 -25.56
CA SER A 45 0.43 6.81 -24.86
C SER A 45 1.30 7.64 -23.91
N LYS A 46 0.85 8.88 -23.63
CA LYS A 46 1.42 9.74 -22.58
C LYS A 46 1.00 9.32 -21.16
N ILE A 47 -0.02 8.46 -21.05
CA ILE A 47 -0.54 8.00 -19.77
C ILE A 47 0.40 6.93 -19.20
N LYS A 48 0.93 7.18 -18.02
CA LYS A 48 1.76 6.21 -17.29
C LYS A 48 0.89 5.11 -16.70
N THR A 49 1.22 3.85 -17.00
CA THR A 49 0.55 2.70 -16.43
C THR A 49 1.12 2.31 -15.07
N ALA A 50 0.27 1.83 -14.19
CA ALA A 50 0.68 1.28 -12.90
C ALA A 50 -0.02 -0.06 -12.64
N ILE A 51 0.73 -1.02 -12.15
CA ILE A 51 0.20 -2.28 -11.60
C ILE A 51 0.33 -2.24 -10.07
N MET A 52 -0.79 -2.54 -9.40
CA MET A 52 -0.84 -2.68 -7.95
C MET A 52 -1.33 -4.07 -7.56
N THR A 53 -0.63 -4.69 -6.62
CA THR A 53 -0.89 -6.03 -6.10
C THR A 53 -1.27 -5.97 -4.62
N THR A 54 -2.27 -6.75 -4.24
CA THR A 54 -2.59 -6.99 -2.82
C THR A 54 -1.96 -8.30 -2.37
N VAL A 55 -1.02 -8.23 -1.43
CA VAL A 55 -0.27 -9.39 -0.93
C VAL A 55 -1.08 -10.13 0.12
N SER A 56 -1.35 -11.39 -0.11
CA SER A 56 -1.99 -12.31 0.84
C SER A 56 -1.27 -13.65 0.83
N LYS A 57 -1.66 -14.55 1.71
CA LYS A 57 -1.14 -15.91 1.76
C LYS A 57 -1.38 -16.69 0.47
N THR A 58 -2.45 -16.33 -0.26
CA THR A 58 -2.81 -16.97 -1.53
C THR A 58 -1.79 -16.72 -2.64
N ASN A 59 -1.16 -15.55 -2.68
CA ASN A 59 -0.36 -15.12 -3.84
C ASN A 59 1.09 -14.73 -3.54
N ILE A 60 1.50 -14.67 -2.28
CA ILE A 60 2.81 -14.15 -1.88
C ILE A 60 4.00 -14.81 -2.60
N LEU A 61 3.90 -16.10 -2.91
CA LEU A 61 4.95 -16.85 -3.60
C LEU A 61 5.03 -16.57 -5.11
N GLU A 62 3.98 -16.00 -5.69
CA GLU A 62 3.89 -15.69 -7.11
C GLU A 62 4.30 -14.25 -7.45
N ILE A 63 4.13 -13.32 -6.49
CA ILE A 63 4.35 -11.89 -6.74
C ILE A 63 5.76 -11.56 -7.24
N PRO A 64 6.86 -12.20 -6.79
CA PRO A 64 8.17 -11.96 -7.37
C PRO A 64 8.24 -12.22 -8.89
N LYS A 65 7.42 -13.16 -9.41
CA LYS A 65 7.33 -13.45 -10.85
C LYS A 65 6.56 -12.36 -11.61
N LEU A 66 5.70 -11.60 -10.94
CA LEU A 66 5.02 -10.46 -11.56
C LEU A 66 5.98 -9.33 -11.93
N VAL A 67 7.15 -9.24 -11.28
CA VAL A 67 8.17 -8.27 -11.64
C VAL A 67 8.61 -8.48 -13.09
N ASP A 68 8.86 -9.73 -13.49
CA ASP A 68 9.25 -10.06 -14.86
C ASP A 68 8.16 -9.66 -15.87
N ILE A 69 6.89 -9.94 -15.54
CA ILE A 69 5.73 -9.60 -16.38
C ILE A 69 5.57 -8.08 -16.52
N VAL A 70 5.67 -7.31 -15.44
CA VAL A 70 5.49 -5.86 -15.51
C VAL A 70 6.64 -5.17 -16.24
N VAL A 71 7.85 -5.71 -16.16
CA VAL A 71 9.02 -5.23 -16.93
C VAL A 71 8.85 -5.53 -18.41
N GLU A 72 8.47 -6.77 -18.76
CA GLU A 72 8.19 -7.18 -20.15
C GLU A 72 7.13 -6.31 -20.82
N HIS A 73 6.04 -6.01 -20.09
CA HIS A 73 4.95 -5.15 -20.56
C HIS A 73 5.22 -3.63 -20.39
N LYS A 74 6.45 -3.23 -20.04
CA LYS A 74 6.86 -1.82 -19.89
C LYS A 74 5.92 -0.99 -19.01
N VAL A 75 5.44 -1.62 -17.92
CA VAL A 75 4.60 -0.92 -16.94
C VAL A 75 5.42 0.17 -16.26
N SER A 76 4.92 1.40 -16.26
CA SER A 76 5.67 2.55 -15.72
C SER A 76 5.89 2.47 -14.21
N LYS A 77 4.98 1.80 -13.47
CA LYS A 77 5.09 1.68 -12.02
C LYS A 77 4.51 0.35 -11.53
N PHE A 78 5.27 -0.36 -10.72
CA PHE A 78 4.80 -1.54 -9.98
C PHE A 78 4.88 -1.30 -8.47
N GLY A 79 3.88 -1.78 -7.75
CA GLY A 79 3.87 -1.73 -6.29
C GLY A 79 2.87 -2.70 -5.68
N PHE A 80 3.01 -2.91 -4.39
CA PHE A 80 2.09 -3.75 -3.65
C PHE A 80 1.80 -3.18 -2.26
N ALA A 81 0.75 -3.71 -1.64
CA ALA A 81 0.43 -3.49 -0.25
C ALA A 81 -0.15 -4.78 0.34
N ARG A 82 0.07 -5.00 1.62
CA ARG A 82 -0.47 -6.17 2.33
C ARG A 82 -1.99 -6.19 2.32
N TYR A 83 -2.57 -7.37 2.30
CA TYR A 83 -3.99 -7.56 2.54
C TYR A 83 -4.36 -7.04 3.94
N CYS A 84 -5.50 -6.38 4.05
CA CYS A 84 -6.08 -5.97 5.31
C CYS A 84 -7.29 -6.88 5.55
N PRO A 85 -7.19 -7.87 6.45
CA PRO A 85 -8.19 -8.91 6.58
C PRO A 85 -9.49 -8.38 7.20
N ASN A 86 -10.59 -9.05 6.88
CA ASN A 86 -11.81 -8.97 7.68
C ASN A 86 -11.78 -10.05 8.77
N PRO A 87 -12.67 -9.99 9.77
CA PRO A 87 -12.71 -10.98 10.86
C PRO A 87 -12.82 -12.44 10.39
N ASP A 88 -13.41 -12.68 9.23
CA ASP A 88 -13.69 -14.02 8.70
C ASP A 88 -12.59 -14.58 7.79
N ASP A 89 -11.52 -13.81 7.52
CA ASP A 89 -10.47 -14.19 6.56
C ASP A 89 -9.04 -13.95 7.07
N PHE A 90 -8.83 -14.08 8.39
CA PHE A 90 -7.50 -13.94 9.00
C PHE A 90 -6.47 -14.97 8.51
N ASP A 91 -6.91 -16.10 8.01
CA ASP A 91 -6.10 -17.15 7.39
C ASP A 91 -5.39 -16.69 6.10
N LEU A 92 -5.90 -15.63 5.47
CA LEU A 92 -5.25 -15.00 4.31
C LEU A 92 -4.06 -14.10 4.69
N MET A 93 -3.88 -13.84 5.98
CA MET A 93 -2.75 -13.04 6.45
C MET A 93 -1.43 -13.79 6.37
N VAL A 94 -0.43 -13.05 5.95
CA VAL A 94 0.97 -13.49 5.93
C VAL A 94 1.59 -13.26 7.32
N SER A 95 2.37 -14.20 7.84
CA SER A 95 3.11 -14.00 9.09
C SER A 95 4.21 -12.92 8.94
N PRO A 96 4.70 -12.34 10.03
CA PRO A 96 5.81 -11.39 10.00
C PRO A 96 7.06 -11.97 9.31
N GLU A 97 7.37 -13.23 9.58
CA GLU A 97 8.54 -13.93 9.05
C GLU A 97 8.38 -14.17 7.53
N GLU A 98 7.25 -14.71 7.11
CA GLU A 98 6.93 -14.91 5.68
C GLU A 98 6.98 -13.59 4.91
N TYR A 99 6.46 -12.51 5.52
CA TYR A 99 6.46 -11.21 4.86
C TYR A 99 7.87 -10.62 4.74
N ARG A 100 8.73 -10.81 5.76
CA ARG A 100 10.13 -10.37 5.70
C ARG A 100 10.90 -11.11 4.61
N GLU A 101 10.76 -12.45 4.53
CA GLU A 101 11.35 -13.26 3.47
C GLU A 101 10.84 -12.86 2.07
N PHE A 102 9.56 -12.52 1.97
CA PHE A 102 8.99 -11.99 0.73
C PHE A 102 9.64 -10.68 0.33
N LEU A 103 9.87 -9.76 1.27
CA LEU A 103 10.56 -8.50 0.97
C LEU A 103 12.02 -8.73 0.53
N ASP A 104 12.72 -9.73 1.08
CA ASP A 104 14.06 -10.13 0.59
C ASP A 104 13.99 -10.52 -0.90
N LYS A 105 13.06 -11.40 -1.28
CA LYS A 105 12.88 -11.84 -2.67
C LYS A 105 12.48 -10.68 -3.60
N MET A 106 11.61 -9.80 -3.13
CA MET A 106 11.21 -8.62 -3.89
C MET A 106 12.36 -7.64 -4.09
N TRP A 107 13.19 -7.43 -3.07
CA TRP A 107 14.37 -6.58 -3.16
C TRP A 107 15.38 -7.13 -4.16
N GLU A 108 15.67 -8.44 -4.11
CA GLU A 108 16.53 -9.11 -5.09
C GLU A 108 16.00 -8.91 -6.53
N LYS A 109 14.69 -9.10 -6.74
CA LYS A 109 14.05 -8.88 -8.04
C LYS A 109 14.15 -7.43 -8.51
N TYR A 110 13.99 -6.46 -7.61
CA TYR A 110 14.13 -5.05 -7.94
C TYR A 110 15.57 -4.69 -8.35
N MET A 111 16.56 -5.20 -7.62
CA MET A 111 17.96 -4.97 -7.95
C MET A 111 18.39 -5.64 -9.26
N GLN A 112 17.85 -6.84 -9.58
CA GLN A 112 18.08 -7.48 -10.88
C GLN A 112 17.51 -6.69 -12.06
N ASN A 113 16.56 -5.78 -11.81
CA ASN A 113 15.89 -4.98 -12.81
C ASN A 113 16.09 -3.47 -12.57
N GLU A 114 17.18 -3.05 -11.91
CA GLU A 114 17.40 -1.64 -11.56
C GLU A 114 17.54 -0.71 -12.76
N GLU A 115 18.00 -1.23 -13.91
CA GLU A 115 18.17 -0.48 -15.16
C GLU A 115 16.90 -0.41 -16.01
N CYS A 116 15.79 -1.06 -15.61
CA CYS A 116 14.55 -1.03 -16.38
C CYS A 116 13.76 0.28 -16.16
N ASP A 117 12.88 0.61 -17.11
CA ASP A 117 12.03 1.79 -17.04
C ASP A 117 10.90 1.70 -15.99
N THR A 118 10.67 0.51 -15.42
CA THR A 118 9.63 0.29 -14.40
C THR A 118 10.08 0.82 -13.05
N ARG A 119 9.34 1.79 -12.50
CA ARG A 119 9.57 2.26 -11.13
C ARG A 119 8.96 1.30 -10.13
N PHE A 120 9.77 0.67 -9.29
CA PHE A 120 9.33 -0.16 -8.18
C PHE A 120 8.94 0.72 -6.96
N ALA A 121 7.67 0.68 -6.59
CA ALA A 121 7.14 1.50 -5.50
C ALA A 121 7.22 0.77 -4.16
N LEU A 122 7.96 1.33 -3.21
CA LEU A 122 8.07 0.83 -1.84
C LEU A 122 6.87 1.32 -1.00
N LYS A 123 5.66 0.93 -1.42
CA LYS A 123 4.40 1.51 -0.90
C LYS A 123 3.98 0.95 0.45
N ASP A 124 4.26 -0.32 0.72
CA ASP A 124 3.94 -0.89 2.03
C ASP A 124 4.86 -0.30 3.11
N HIS A 125 4.30 0.00 4.27
CA HIS A 125 5.02 0.70 5.33
C HIS A 125 6.20 -0.09 5.88
N LEU A 126 6.14 -1.42 5.87
CA LEU A 126 7.23 -2.28 6.37
C LEU A 126 8.46 -2.30 5.47
N TRP A 127 8.40 -1.75 4.25
CA TRP A 127 9.61 -1.48 3.46
C TRP A 127 10.60 -0.60 4.22
N LYS A 128 10.13 0.41 4.97
CA LYS A 128 11.02 1.26 5.77
C LYS A 128 11.74 0.49 6.87
N LEU A 129 11.05 -0.45 7.52
CA LEU A 129 11.67 -1.32 8.51
C LEU A 129 12.70 -2.24 7.85
N TYR A 130 12.35 -2.85 6.73
CA TYR A 130 13.23 -3.73 5.96
C TYR A 130 14.52 -3.01 5.54
N LEU A 131 14.41 -1.84 4.92
CA LEU A 131 15.57 -1.06 4.48
C LEU A 131 16.43 -0.57 5.65
N TYR A 132 15.81 -0.20 6.77
CA TYR A 132 16.51 0.17 7.99
C TYR A 132 17.36 -0.97 8.53
N GLU A 133 16.80 -2.17 8.63
CA GLU A 133 17.55 -3.38 9.09
C GLU A 133 18.69 -3.79 8.13
N LYS A 134 18.54 -3.53 6.83
CA LYS A 134 19.58 -3.79 5.82
C LYS A 134 20.66 -2.68 5.77
N GLY A 135 20.54 -1.62 6.56
CA GLY A 135 21.45 -0.47 6.50
C GLY A 135 21.32 0.37 5.23
N LEU A 136 20.21 0.21 4.49
CA LEU A 136 19.91 0.93 3.25
C LEU A 136 19.05 2.20 3.48
N PHE A 137 18.63 2.42 4.71
CA PHE A 137 17.88 3.59 5.15
C PHE A 137 18.32 3.95 6.57
N ASN A 138 18.80 5.18 6.76
CA ASN A 138 19.15 5.70 8.07
C ASN A 138 18.29 6.95 8.38
N PRO A 139 17.38 6.89 9.36
CA PRO A 139 16.54 8.03 9.72
C PRO A 139 17.34 9.21 10.29
N GLU A 140 18.53 8.98 10.86
CA GLU A 140 19.39 10.03 11.45
C GLU A 140 20.05 10.94 10.41
N GLU A 141 20.16 10.47 9.16
CA GLU A 141 20.69 11.26 8.04
C GLU A 141 19.67 12.22 7.45
N ILE A 142 18.41 12.15 7.91
CA ILE A 142 17.33 12.99 7.41
C ILE A 142 17.10 14.15 8.37
N ASP A 143 17.30 15.36 7.87
CA ASP A 143 17.05 16.59 8.64
C ASP A 143 15.56 16.70 9.00
N ASN A 144 15.24 16.47 10.27
CA ASN A 144 13.89 16.52 10.81
C ASN A 144 13.87 17.14 12.22
N PRO A 145 14.30 18.40 12.37
CA PRO A 145 14.47 19.03 13.67
C PRO A 145 13.16 19.18 14.44
N ASN A 146 12.03 19.21 13.76
CA ASN A 146 10.70 19.32 14.36
C ASN A 146 10.05 17.94 14.63
N ASN A 147 10.76 16.85 14.43
CA ASN A 147 10.26 15.48 14.64
C ASN A 147 8.93 15.20 13.91
N LEU A 148 8.80 15.70 12.68
CA LEU A 148 7.60 15.55 11.86
C LEU A 148 7.44 14.13 11.36
N ILE A 149 6.21 13.74 11.09
CA ILE A 149 5.91 12.50 10.37
C ILE A 149 6.19 12.72 8.87
N LEU A 150 7.15 12.02 8.32
CA LEU A 150 7.62 12.20 6.94
C LEU A 150 7.11 11.12 5.98
N ASP A 151 6.79 9.93 6.49
CA ASP A 151 6.32 8.81 5.66
C ASP A 151 5.44 7.85 6.48
N GLY A 152 5.02 6.73 5.89
CA GLY A 152 4.19 5.70 6.51
C GLY A 152 2.70 5.88 6.23
N CYS A 153 1.86 5.62 7.22
CA CYS A 153 0.41 5.71 7.05
C CYS A 153 -0.06 7.16 6.79
N HIS A 154 -0.78 7.35 5.70
CA HIS A 154 -1.31 8.66 5.29
C HIS A 154 -2.69 9.03 5.88
N CYS A 155 -3.29 8.14 6.68
CA CYS A 155 -4.53 8.47 7.41
C CYS A 155 -4.31 9.68 8.30
N GLY A 156 -5.19 10.66 8.21
CA GLY A 156 -5.08 11.91 8.96
C GLY A 156 -4.06 12.93 8.40
N ILE A 157 -3.24 12.57 7.41
CA ILE A 157 -2.20 13.45 6.84
C ILE A 157 -2.62 13.97 5.46
N THR A 158 -2.87 13.07 4.50
CA THR A 158 -3.13 13.44 3.10
C THR A 158 -4.19 12.57 2.43
N HIS A 159 -4.81 11.65 3.16
CA HIS A 159 -5.68 10.64 2.56
C HIS A 159 -7.07 10.63 3.21
N ILE A 160 -8.09 10.67 2.35
CA ILE A 160 -9.48 10.33 2.67
C ILE A 160 -10.06 9.52 1.51
N THR A 161 -11.11 8.77 1.77
CA THR A 161 -11.86 8.03 0.77
C THR A 161 -13.34 8.29 0.94
N THR A 162 -14.03 8.70 -0.13
CA THR A 162 -15.48 8.88 -0.12
C THR A 162 -16.16 7.68 -0.76
N LEU A 163 -17.15 7.12 -0.09
CA LEU A 163 -17.98 6.04 -0.59
C LEU A 163 -19.14 6.59 -1.45
N ALA A 164 -19.82 5.71 -2.15
CA ALA A 164 -20.92 6.09 -3.06
C ALA A 164 -22.12 6.75 -2.36
N ASP A 165 -22.32 6.44 -1.08
CA ASP A 165 -23.37 7.04 -0.23
C ASP A 165 -22.96 8.36 0.42
N GLY A 166 -21.76 8.88 0.10
CA GLY A 166 -21.21 10.09 0.67
C GLY A 166 -20.43 9.89 1.98
N THR A 167 -20.40 8.70 2.56
CA THR A 167 -19.58 8.42 3.75
C THR A 167 -18.10 8.61 3.46
N VAL A 168 -17.39 9.32 4.33
CA VAL A 168 -15.95 9.58 4.21
C VAL A 168 -15.17 8.74 5.20
N TYR A 169 -14.19 8.00 4.70
CA TYR A 169 -13.29 7.16 5.48
C TYR A 169 -11.88 7.76 5.54
N ALA A 170 -11.21 7.60 6.67
CA ALA A 170 -9.78 7.93 6.79
C ALA A 170 -8.89 6.92 6.04
N CYS A 171 -9.33 5.67 5.88
CA CYS A 171 -8.62 4.62 5.15
C CYS A 171 -9.59 3.82 4.28
N ARG A 172 -9.25 3.62 3.00
CA ARG A 172 -10.04 2.79 2.06
C ARG A 172 -9.99 1.28 2.36
N ARG A 173 -9.09 0.84 3.24
CA ARG A 173 -8.79 -0.59 3.49
C ARG A 173 -9.53 -1.17 4.69
N SER A 174 -10.16 -0.31 5.48
CA SER A 174 -10.95 -0.71 6.66
C SER A 174 -12.05 0.30 6.92
N GLU A 175 -13.07 -0.10 7.64
CA GLU A 175 -14.16 0.78 8.07
C GLU A 175 -13.64 1.82 9.07
N THR A 176 -13.45 3.03 8.58
CA THR A 176 -12.89 4.16 9.33
C THR A 176 -13.69 5.44 9.06
N PRO A 177 -15.01 5.44 9.35
CA PRO A 177 -15.84 6.61 9.08
C PRO A 177 -15.38 7.81 9.89
N VAL A 178 -15.25 8.96 9.22
CA VAL A 178 -14.82 10.24 9.81
C VAL A 178 -15.78 11.38 9.52
N GLY A 179 -16.77 11.18 8.66
CA GLY A 179 -17.81 12.15 8.33
C GLY A 179 -18.61 11.74 7.10
N LYS A 180 -19.46 12.64 6.61
CA LYS A 180 -20.31 12.41 5.44
C LYS A 180 -20.51 13.68 4.64
N VAL A 181 -20.36 13.59 3.33
CA VAL A 181 -20.70 14.64 2.37
C VAL A 181 -22.07 14.35 1.75
N PRO A 182 -22.89 15.37 1.41
CA PRO A 182 -22.63 16.82 1.52
C PRO A 182 -22.97 17.42 2.88
N GLU A 183 -23.31 16.64 3.91
CA GLU A 183 -23.72 17.12 5.23
C GLU A 183 -22.61 17.92 5.92
N GLN A 184 -21.34 17.58 5.64
CA GLN A 184 -20.15 18.28 6.10
C GLN A 184 -19.25 18.64 4.93
N SER A 185 -18.47 19.71 5.04
CA SER A 185 -17.41 19.98 4.06
C SER A 185 -16.22 19.03 4.25
N PHE A 186 -15.45 18.76 3.19
CA PHE A 186 -14.20 17.98 3.31
C PHE A 186 -13.21 18.65 4.29
N TYR A 187 -13.21 19.97 4.38
CA TYR A 187 -12.37 20.69 5.34
C TYR A 187 -12.77 20.35 6.78
N ASP A 188 -14.06 20.43 7.12
CA ASP A 188 -14.57 20.15 8.47
C ASP A 188 -14.33 18.68 8.85
N ILE A 189 -14.51 17.75 7.91
CA ILE A 189 -14.21 16.34 8.11
C ILE A 189 -12.73 16.14 8.39
N PHE A 190 -11.86 16.74 7.56
CA PHE A 190 -10.42 16.53 7.65
C PHE A 190 -9.81 17.18 8.91
N THR A 191 -10.34 18.30 9.36
CA THR A 191 -9.90 19.00 10.58
C THR A 191 -10.69 18.60 11.84
N GLY A 192 -11.72 17.78 11.67
CA GLY A 192 -12.62 17.37 12.74
C GLY A 192 -12.04 16.34 13.70
N LYS A 193 -12.72 16.18 14.85
CA LYS A 193 -12.30 15.29 15.97
C LYS A 193 -12.15 13.83 15.55
N GLU A 194 -12.99 13.35 14.62
CA GLU A 194 -12.93 11.97 14.14
C GLU A 194 -11.65 11.69 13.35
N MET A 195 -11.18 12.66 12.56
CA MET A 195 -9.91 12.57 11.85
C MET A 195 -8.72 12.76 12.78
N GLU A 196 -8.84 13.55 13.85
CA GLU A 196 -7.75 13.83 14.79
C GLU A 196 -7.21 12.56 15.48
N LYS A 197 -8.05 11.56 15.73
CA LYS A 197 -7.57 10.28 16.30
C LYS A 197 -6.50 9.60 15.44
N TYR A 198 -6.48 9.82 14.14
CA TYR A 198 -5.46 9.26 13.25
C TYR A 198 -4.11 10.01 13.30
N ARG A 199 -4.04 11.14 14.02
CA ARG A 199 -2.84 11.97 14.24
C ARG A 199 -2.23 11.82 15.63
N GLN A 200 -2.85 11.04 16.51
CA GLN A 200 -2.38 10.83 17.89
C GLN A 200 -1.25 9.80 17.93
N TYR A 201 -0.11 10.15 17.36
CA TYR A 201 1.01 9.23 17.13
C TYR A 201 1.65 8.70 18.41
N ASP A 202 1.57 9.43 19.52
CA ASP A 202 2.10 9.01 20.82
C ASP A 202 1.29 7.86 21.45
N LYS A 203 0.06 7.64 20.97
CA LYS A 203 -0.78 6.52 21.43
C LYS A 203 -0.44 5.19 20.77
N PHE A 204 0.36 5.17 19.70
CA PHE A 204 0.76 3.92 19.07
C PHE A 204 1.69 3.14 20.00
N GLU A 205 1.19 2.07 20.61
CA GLU A 205 1.77 1.34 21.73
C GLU A 205 3.27 1.03 21.58
N HIS A 206 3.67 0.41 20.48
CA HIS A 206 5.07 0.07 20.18
C HIS A 206 5.73 1.09 19.25
N CYS A 207 4.98 1.56 18.25
CA CYS A 207 5.55 2.39 17.20
C CYS A 207 5.98 3.78 17.69
N SER A 208 5.34 4.33 18.75
CA SER A 208 5.73 5.61 19.35
C SER A 208 7.17 5.60 19.90
N LYS A 209 7.69 4.43 20.28
CA LYS A 209 9.04 4.22 20.80
C LYS A 209 10.05 3.73 19.75
N CYS A 210 9.60 3.54 18.52
CA CYS A 210 10.42 2.99 17.44
C CYS A 210 11.32 4.07 16.82
N GLU A 211 12.58 3.74 16.52
CA GLU A 211 13.57 4.66 15.96
C GLU A 211 13.12 5.21 14.60
N ILE A 212 12.36 4.42 13.83
CA ILE A 212 11.85 4.82 12.52
C ILE A 212 10.39 5.32 12.56
N LYS A 213 9.86 5.71 13.73
CA LYS A 213 8.45 6.10 13.91
C LYS A 213 7.96 7.17 12.93
N ASN A 214 8.84 8.08 12.53
CA ASN A 214 8.51 9.17 11.62
C ASN A 214 8.37 8.72 10.15
N PHE A 215 8.80 7.48 9.86
CA PHE A 215 8.81 6.90 8.52
C PHE A 215 7.98 5.61 8.43
N CYS A 216 7.74 4.93 9.55
CA CYS A 216 6.96 3.71 9.61
C CYS A 216 6.25 3.61 10.96
N ARG A 217 4.96 3.37 10.94
CA ARG A 217 4.12 3.07 12.11
C ARG A 217 3.29 1.81 11.87
N GLY A 218 3.78 0.91 10.98
CA GLY A 218 3.01 -0.23 10.52
C GLY A 218 1.71 0.16 9.80
N CYS A 219 0.77 -0.75 9.74
CA CYS A 219 -0.56 -0.49 9.20
C CYS A 219 -1.61 -0.49 10.32
N PRO A 220 -2.08 0.68 10.78
CA PRO A 220 -3.08 0.77 11.83
C PRO A 220 -4.41 0.09 11.47
N SER A 221 -4.75 0.02 10.18
CA SER A 221 -5.96 -0.71 9.73
C SER A 221 -5.82 -2.22 9.95
N VAL A 222 -4.65 -2.80 9.68
CA VAL A 222 -4.39 -4.22 9.97
C VAL A 222 -4.40 -4.46 11.48
N ALA A 223 -3.78 -3.57 12.26
CA ALA A 223 -3.81 -3.65 13.71
C ALA A 223 -5.24 -3.67 14.25
N LYS A 224 -6.07 -2.69 13.83
CA LYS A 224 -7.48 -2.60 14.23
C LYS A 224 -8.29 -3.84 13.84
N CYS A 225 -8.12 -4.37 12.63
CA CYS A 225 -8.87 -5.55 12.18
C CYS A 225 -8.57 -6.78 13.05
N LEU A 226 -7.32 -6.95 13.49
CA LEU A 226 -6.92 -8.13 14.27
C LEU A 226 -7.08 -7.98 15.77
N THR A 227 -6.84 -6.79 16.31
CA THR A 227 -6.80 -6.55 17.75
C THR A 227 -8.02 -5.78 18.28
N GLY A 228 -8.81 -5.19 17.36
CA GLY A 228 -9.88 -4.24 17.71
C GLY A 228 -9.36 -2.83 18.01
N ASP A 229 -8.04 -2.64 18.16
CA ASP A 229 -7.44 -1.35 18.50
C ASP A 229 -6.55 -0.82 17.37
N PHE A 230 -6.84 0.43 16.95
CA PHE A 230 -6.10 1.14 15.92
C PHE A 230 -4.64 1.46 16.34
N TYR A 231 -4.39 1.61 17.63
CA TYR A 231 -3.07 2.02 18.16
C TYR A 231 -2.17 0.84 18.52
N SER A 232 -2.67 -0.37 18.45
CA SER A 232 -1.89 -1.59 18.69
C SER A 232 -0.75 -1.72 17.68
N LYS A 233 0.26 -2.52 18.03
CA LYS A 233 1.33 -2.92 17.14
C LYS A 233 0.76 -3.57 15.87
N ASP A 234 1.30 -3.23 14.71
CA ASP A 234 1.02 -3.97 13.47
C ASP A 234 1.41 -5.45 13.66
N PRO A 235 0.44 -6.38 13.59
CA PRO A 235 0.71 -7.81 13.84
C PRO A 235 1.69 -8.44 12.86
N GLN A 236 1.90 -7.83 11.70
CA GLN A 236 2.86 -8.29 10.70
C GLN A 236 4.25 -7.62 10.84
N CYS A 237 4.43 -6.74 11.82
CA CYS A 237 5.72 -6.14 12.11
C CYS A 237 6.60 -7.13 12.89
N TRP A 238 7.71 -7.54 12.31
CA TRP A 238 8.67 -8.48 12.91
C TRP A 238 9.64 -7.84 13.91
N LYS A 239 9.67 -6.50 14.01
CA LYS A 239 10.54 -5.82 14.98
C LYS A 239 10.14 -6.19 16.40
N LYS A 240 11.11 -6.65 17.19
CA LYS A 240 10.98 -6.91 18.64
C LYS A 240 11.38 -5.66 19.40
N PHE A 241 10.67 -5.37 20.49
CA PHE A 241 10.92 -4.27 21.41
C PHE A 241 11.27 -4.84 22.78
#